data_eaac642126fcdffb4cc97f48211ff6a8
#
_entry.id   eaac642126fcdffb4cc97f48211ff6a8
#
_cell.length_a   1.000
_cell.length_b   1.000
_cell.length_c   1.000
_cell.angle_alpha   90.00
_cell.angle_beta   90.00
_cell.angle_gamma   90.00
#
_symmetry.space_group_name_H-M   'P 1'
#
loop_
_entity.id
_entity.type
_entity.pdbx_description
1 polymer ?
#
loop_
_entity_poly.entity_id
_entity_poly.type
_entity_poly.pdbx_seq_one_letter_code
_entity_poly.pdbx_strand_id
1 'polypeptide(L)'
;MIRLPIWHLTTLKPTDVAVNDTMSDSHEQPLKAAAFSPQAATPEGLAEAEHGRPKWLIPAAIALFMAAIVVFVVLPSVISTDKLAAPVPTESSPLSGTPTQAGGTVSGDTPGEERSPFAEAQQQKLRKLAQDALQVVLEAQEALEEFSVERWAPEAYAAALAVAAEGDEAYRERLFVEAAAAYQEAAAGLAVLEDSISERGQAARLQALEAIEAGDAATAQKGHELLTLLEPGDPELPVLLERITKIPDVAAALQSAAESALQGNTGAAVEAALAAQKQDPEHQRVAALLAQYQEADALARFRRAMSEGYAALDEENFKTAEQFFKKAGQIRPGASEPQSAQMELAAAQTAAKLRELANTGKAQERNEVWADAVATYEEALSIDSTLIYAQAGLKKAAPRAELAAALNSILADSKRLVDARALQAAETVLAEAVAIEPRGPVLEGQVVELEKLLLWAKTPVTVRFTSDDQTDVTLLRVKRLGTFVNSELTLRPGRYTALGVRNGFRDVRINFDIKPDSRAEIDVRCVEAI
;
A
#
# COMPACT_ATOMS: atom_id res chain seq x y z
N MET A 1 55.07 -5.79 -9.61
CA MET A 1 55.93 -6.95 -10.00
C MET A 1 55.61 -8.09 -9.05
N ILE A 2 54.96 -9.11 -9.53
CA ILE A 2 55.16 -10.54 -9.37
C ILE A 2 53.96 -11.24 -10.04
N ARG A 3 54.35 -12.18 -10.90
CA ARG A 3 53.57 -12.85 -11.96
C ARG A 3 52.64 -13.94 -11.45
N LEU A 4 51.50 -14.11 -12.16
CA LEU A 4 50.67 -15.31 -12.24
C LEU A 4 51.41 -16.53 -12.79
N PRO A 5 50.96 -17.76 -12.57
CA PRO A 5 50.97 -18.74 -13.66
C PRO A 5 49.57 -19.28 -14.01
N ILE A 6 49.37 -19.31 -15.30
CA ILE A 6 48.35 -19.99 -16.09
C ILE A 6 48.63 -21.51 -16.06
N TRP A 7 47.62 -22.35 -15.85
CA TRP A 7 47.68 -23.77 -16.17
C TRP A 7 46.61 -24.14 -17.20
N HIS A 8 47.16 -24.79 -18.24
CA HIS A 8 46.48 -25.22 -19.46
C HIS A 8 45.50 -26.39 -19.24
N LEU A 9 44.40 -26.35 -20.01
CA LEU A 9 43.55 -27.49 -20.33
C LEU A 9 44.32 -28.57 -21.06
N THR A 10 44.11 -29.84 -20.69
CA THR A 10 44.36 -30.99 -21.57
C THR A 10 43.11 -31.86 -21.63
N THR A 11 42.57 -31.94 -22.81
CA THR A 11 41.51 -32.83 -23.26
C THR A 11 41.96 -34.27 -23.34
N LEU A 12 41.22 -35.24 -22.82
CA LEU A 12 41.31 -36.65 -23.17
C LEU A 12 39.96 -37.21 -23.58
N LYS A 13 39.93 -37.80 -24.75
CA LYS A 13 38.85 -38.44 -25.48
C LYS A 13 38.65 -39.89 -25.02
N PRO A 14 37.47 -40.49 -25.11
CA PRO A 14 37.15 -41.81 -24.58
C PRO A 14 37.47 -42.93 -25.56
N THR A 15 37.85 -44.08 -25.06
CA THR A 15 37.92 -45.35 -25.80
C THR A 15 36.76 -46.26 -25.41
N ASP A 16 36.10 -46.78 -26.43
CA ASP A 16 35.06 -47.81 -26.41
C ASP A 16 35.56 -49.13 -25.82
N VAL A 17 34.76 -49.75 -24.96
CA VAL A 17 34.71 -51.20 -24.79
C VAL A 17 33.26 -51.64 -24.64
N ALA A 18 32.77 -52.36 -25.62
CA ALA A 18 31.52 -53.06 -25.59
C ALA A 18 31.65 -54.37 -24.81
N VAL A 19 30.75 -54.63 -23.86
CA VAL A 19 30.38 -55.98 -23.44
C VAL A 19 28.85 -56.08 -23.32
N ASN A 20 28.31 -56.92 -24.13
CA ASN A 20 26.97 -57.45 -24.12
C ASN A 20 26.77 -58.32 -22.87
N ASP A 21 25.72 -58.17 -22.10
CA ASP A 21 24.88 -59.32 -21.77
C ASP A 21 23.49 -58.94 -21.23
N THR A 22 22.56 -59.71 -21.60
CA THR A 22 21.13 -59.71 -21.55
C THR A 22 20.51 -59.92 -20.17
N MET A 23 19.30 -59.44 -20.05
CA MET A 23 18.16 -59.84 -19.22
C MET A 23 17.87 -59.05 -17.94
N SER A 24 16.89 -58.26 -17.91
CA SER A 24 15.53 -58.50 -17.41
C SER A 24 14.86 -57.17 -17.12
N ASP A 25 13.71 -57.02 -17.75
CA ASP A 25 12.75 -55.91 -17.57
C ASP A 25 12.37 -55.67 -16.11
N SER A 26 12.55 -54.45 -15.69
CA SER A 26 11.59 -53.78 -14.82
C SER A 26 11.68 -52.28 -15.13
N HIS A 27 10.66 -51.78 -15.80
CA HIS A 27 10.44 -50.38 -16.12
C HIS A 27 10.33 -49.54 -14.82
N GLU A 28 11.44 -48.95 -14.39
CA GLU A 28 11.38 -47.73 -13.61
C GLU A 28 11.82 -46.59 -14.52
N GLN A 29 10.85 -45.93 -15.13
CA GLN A 29 11.09 -44.65 -15.79
C GLN A 29 11.34 -43.61 -14.71
N PRO A 30 12.49 -42.86 -14.72
CA PRO A 30 12.63 -41.71 -13.86
C PRO A 30 11.60 -40.67 -14.31
N LEU A 31 10.74 -40.27 -13.40
CA LEU A 31 9.83 -39.13 -13.54
C LEU A 31 10.66 -37.91 -13.91
N LYS A 32 10.62 -37.49 -15.18
CA LYS A 32 11.10 -36.18 -15.59
C LYS A 32 10.29 -35.15 -14.81
N ALA A 33 10.99 -34.31 -14.02
CA ALA A 33 10.40 -33.12 -13.47
C ALA A 33 9.77 -32.33 -14.61
N ALA A 34 8.45 -32.20 -14.59
CA ALA A 34 7.74 -31.33 -15.47
C ALA A 34 8.22 -29.92 -15.20
N ALA A 35 8.88 -29.30 -16.19
CA ALA A 35 9.14 -27.87 -16.16
C ALA A 35 7.77 -27.18 -16.12
N PHE A 36 7.44 -26.62 -14.98
CA PHE A 36 6.27 -25.76 -14.81
C PHE A 36 6.57 -24.46 -15.55
N SER A 37 6.18 -24.38 -16.82
CA SER A 37 6.02 -23.12 -17.50
C SER A 37 4.72 -22.51 -16.96
N PRO A 38 4.72 -21.33 -16.36
CA PRO A 38 3.51 -20.61 -16.07
C PRO A 38 2.92 -20.17 -17.41
N GLN A 39 2.10 -21.00 -17.99
CA GLN A 39 1.18 -20.62 -19.04
C GLN A 39 0.15 -19.77 -18.34
N ALA A 40 0.20 -18.45 -18.59
CA ALA A 40 -0.84 -17.53 -18.18
C ALA A 40 -2.17 -18.09 -18.71
N ALA A 41 -2.95 -18.65 -17.80
CA ALA A 41 -4.35 -18.94 -18.05
C ALA A 41 -5.02 -17.58 -18.20
N THR A 42 -5.27 -17.17 -19.44
CA THR A 42 -6.28 -16.16 -19.73
C THR A 42 -7.61 -16.76 -19.25
N PRO A 43 -8.31 -16.10 -18.32
CA PRO A 43 -9.68 -16.48 -18.03
C PRO A 43 -10.52 -16.10 -19.23
N GLU A 44 -10.84 -17.07 -20.07
CA GLU A 44 -11.98 -16.98 -20.97
C GLU A 44 -13.24 -16.95 -20.10
N GLY A 45 -13.96 -15.82 -20.14
CA GLY A 45 -15.34 -15.77 -19.70
C GLY A 45 -15.72 -14.77 -18.61
N LEU A 46 -15.10 -13.60 -18.54
CA LEU A 46 -15.81 -12.40 -18.10
C LEU A 46 -15.64 -11.37 -19.23
N ALA A 47 -16.71 -11.17 -20.00
CA ALA A 47 -16.81 -10.03 -20.89
C ALA A 47 -16.71 -8.77 -20.02
N GLU A 48 -15.49 -8.26 -19.83
CA GLU A 48 -15.28 -6.87 -19.54
C GLU A 48 -15.90 -6.12 -20.70
N ALA A 49 -17.03 -5.50 -20.41
CA ALA A 49 -17.52 -4.42 -21.24
C ALA A 49 -16.42 -3.37 -21.25
N GLU A 50 -15.49 -3.49 -22.23
CA GLU A 50 -14.71 -2.36 -22.66
C GLU A 50 -15.72 -1.29 -23.03
N HIS A 51 -15.90 -0.32 -22.14
CA HIS A 51 -16.38 0.99 -22.52
C HIS A 51 -15.28 1.62 -23.38
N GLY A 52 -15.02 1.01 -24.51
CA GLY A 52 -14.28 1.59 -25.59
C GLY A 52 -15.02 2.87 -25.95
N ARG A 53 -14.43 4.03 -25.64
CA ARG A 53 -14.92 5.32 -26.12
C ARG A 53 -15.14 5.12 -27.60
N PRO A 54 -16.38 5.26 -28.10
CA PRO A 54 -16.69 4.93 -29.46
C PRO A 54 -15.81 5.78 -30.37
N LYS A 55 -15.11 5.13 -31.30
CA LYS A 55 -14.10 5.76 -32.19
C LYS A 55 -14.64 6.96 -32.98
N TRP A 56 -15.96 7.15 -32.99
CA TRP A 56 -16.61 8.31 -33.61
C TRP A 56 -16.61 9.58 -32.72
N LEU A 57 -16.28 9.48 -31.43
CA LEU A 57 -16.21 10.68 -30.53
C LEU A 57 -15.09 11.63 -30.93
N ILE A 58 -13.95 11.14 -31.45
CA ILE A 58 -12.85 11.98 -31.90
C ILE A 58 -13.25 12.80 -33.13
N PRO A 59 -13.80 12.22 -34.21
CA PRO A 59 -14.27 13.02 -35.33
C PRO A 59 -15.48 13.92 -34.98
N ALA A 60 -16.35 13.47 -34.07
CA ALA A 60 -17.46 14.30 -33.57
C ALA A 60 -16.97 15.52 -32.78
N ALA A 61 -15.96 15.36 -31.91
CA ALA A 61 -15.34 16.47 -31.18
C ALA A 61 -14.62 17.45 -32.12
N ILE A 62 -13.93 16.95 -33.16
CA ILE A 62 -13.29 17.80 -34.19
C ILE A 62 -14.35 18.55 -34.99
N ALA A 63 -15.46 17.91 -35.37
CA ALA A 63 -16.55 18.57 -36.10
C ALA A 63 -17.22 19.65 -35.23
N LEU A 64 -17.39 19.42 -33.94
CA LEU A 64 -17.99 20.38 -33.00
C LEU A 64 -17.03 21.57 -32.75
N PHE A 65 -15.72 21.32 -32.69
CA PHE A 65 -14.70 22.36 -32.57
C PHE A 65 -14.61 23.20 -33.83
N MET A 66 -14.68 22.58 -35.00
CA MET A 66 -14.74 23.29 -36.30
C MET A 66 -16.01 24.11 -36.43
N ALA A 67 -17.18 23.58 -35.96
CA ALA A 67 -18.42 24.33 -35.93
C ALA A 67 -18.33 25.55 -34.99
N ALA A 68 -17.68 25.41 -33.81
CA ALA A 68 -17.44 26.51 -32.91
C ALA A 68 -16.54 27.60 -33.51
N ILE A 69 -15.49 27.23 -34.26
CA ILE A 69 -14.65 28.17 -34.98
C ILE A 69 -15.44 28.93 -36.06
N VAL A 70 -16.30 28.23 -36.80
CA VAL A 70 -17.18 28.87 -37.79
C VAL A 70 -18.15 29.85 -37.15
N VAL A 71 -18.72 29.52 -36.01
CA VAL A 71 -19.65 30.42 -35.27
C VAL A 71 -18.92 31.60 -34.68
N PHE A 72 -17.72 31.43 -34.13
CA PHE A 72 -16.99 32.51 -33.43
C PHE A 72 -16.15 33.39 -34.36
N VAL A 73 -15.64 32.85 -35.47
CA VAL A 73 -14.73 33.58 -36.38
C VAL A 73 -15.46 34.06 -37.64
N VAL A 74 -16.39 33.27 -38.17
CA VAL A 74 -17.06 33.58 -39.46
C VAL A 74 -18.36 34.36 -39.27
N LEU A 75 -19.16 34.06 -38.22
CA LEU A 75 -20.39 34.79 -37.96
C LEU A 75 -20.19 36.31 -37.70
N PRO A 76 -19.19 36.78 -36.93
CA PRO A 76 -18.98 38.20 -36.74
C PRO A 76 -18.58 38.94 -38.04
N SER A 77 -17.98 38.26 -39.01
CA SER A 77 -17.58 38.84 -40.28
C SER A 77 -18.71 38.90 -41.31
N VAL A 78 -19.80 38.18 -41.11
CA VAL A 78 -20.98 38.15 -42.01
C VAL A 78 -22.10 39.06 -41.54
N ILE A 79 -22.16 39.33 -40.22
CA ILE A 79 -23.10 40.32 -39.66
C ILE A 79 -22.46 41.71 -39.72
N SER A 80 -22.24 42.22 -40.90
CA SER A 80 -22.11 43.65 -41.12
C SER A 80 -23.46 44.25 -40.81
N THR A 81 -23.53 45.08 -39.78
CA THR A 81 -24.70 45.88 -39.45
C THR A 81 -25.02 46.77 -40.61
N ASP A 82 -25.94 46.34 -41.46
CA ASP A 82 -26.62 47.23 -42.36
C ASP A 82 -27.40 48.25 -41.50
N LYS A 83 -27.01 49.53 -41.65
CA LYS A 83 -27.68 50.66 -41.05
C LYS A 83 -29.14 50.60 -41.45
N LEU A 84 -30.03 50.36 -40.48
CA LEU A 84 -31.46 50.64 -40.63
C LEU A 84 -31.62 52.14 -40.87
N ALA A 85 -31.73 52.51 -42.13
CA ALA A 85 -32.19 53.81 -42.57
C ALA A 85 -33.65 53.94 -42.10
N ALA A 86 -33.93 54.97 -41.33
CA ALA A 86 -35.27 55.39 -40.98
C ALA A 86 -36.05 55.77 -42.26
N PRO A 87 -37.36 55.47 -42.33
CA PRO A 87 -38.15 55.80 -43.52
C PRO A 87 -38.44 57.29 -43.57
N VAL A 88 -38.03 57.87 -44.66
CA VAL A 88 -38.46 59.22 -45.08
C VAL A 88 -39.87 59.16 -45.60
N PRO A 89 -40.83 60.03 -45.18
CA PRO A 89 -42.11 60.15 -45.85
C PRO A 89 -41.94 61.08 -47.04
N THR A 90 -42.19 60.58 -48.22
CA THR A 90 -42.30 61.25 -49.49
C THR A 90 -43.70 61.90 -49.60
N GLU A 91 -43.72 63.04 -50.34
CA GLU A 91 -44.81 63.73 -51.00
C GLU A 91 -45.07 65.14 -50.46
N SER A 92 -45.14 66.15 -51.16
CA SER A 92 -45.32 66.36 -52.57
C SER A 92 -44.95 67.82 -52.94
N SER A 93 -44.31 68.01 -54.08
CA SER A 93 -44.30 69.27 -54.86
C SER A 93 -45.72 69.50 -55.45
N PRO A 94 -45.98 70.62 -56.17
CA PRO A 94 -45.29 71.92 -56.35
C PRO A 94 -46.27 73.11 -56.25
N LEU A 95 -45.80 74.29 -56.25
CA LEU A 95 -46.31 75.33 -57.22
C LEU A 95 -45.48 76.62 -57.18
N SER A 96 -45.13 76.94 -58.34
CA SER A 96 -44.57 78.22 -58.88
C SER A 96 -45.20 79.47 -58.32
N GLY A 97 -44.34 80.50 -58.29
CA GLY A 97 -44.77 81.87 -58.22
C GLY A 97 -43.68 82.90 -58.03
N THR A 98 -42.93 83.15 -59.08
CA THR A 98 -42.32 84.45 -59.29
C THR A 98 -43.43 85.36 -59.79
N PRO A 99 -43.45 86.67 -59.58
CA PRO A 99 -42.36 87.58 -59.90
C PRO A 99 -42.29 88.87 -59.04
N THR A 100 -41.19 89.55 -59.33
CA THR A 100 -41.08 90.96 -59.73
C THR A 100 -40.55 91.95 -58.70
N GLN A 101 -39.40 92.50 -59.12
CA GLN A 101 -38.76 93.77 -58.89
C GLN A 101 -39.58 94.95 -58.38
N ALA A 102 -38.94 95.65 -57.54
CA ALA A 102 -38.75 97.08 -57.61
C ALA A 102 -37.87 97.52 -56.43
N GLY A 103 -36.74 97.90 -56.56
CA GLY A 103 -36.11 99.17 -56.90
C GLY A 103 -36.31 100.21 -55.80
N GLY A 104 -35.21 100.56 -55.15
CA GLY A 104 -35.21 101.72 -54.25
C GLY A 104 -33.89 101.79 -53.46
N THR A 105 -32.92 102.46 -54.07
CA THR A 105 -31.74 103.03 -53.43
C THR A 105 -32.17 104.12 -52.45
N VAL A 106 -31.67 104.05 -51.17
CA VAL A 106 -31.27 105.25 -50.41
C VAL A 106 -30.20 104.82 -49.39
N SER A 107 -29.05 105.54 -49.53
CA SER A 107 -27.99 105.66 -48.55
C SER A 107 -28.50 106.16 -47.20
N GLY A 108 -27.82 105.74 -46.16
CA GLY A 108 -27.78 106.56 -44.98
C GLY A 108 -27.65 105.75 -43.67
N ASP A 109 -26.54 105.97 -43.05
CA ASP A 109 -26.30 105.95 -41.59
C ASP A 109 -26.54 104.69 -40.78
N THR A 110 -25.47 104.19 -40.21
CA THR A 110 -25.42 103.24 -39.16
C THR A 110 -26.01 103.79 -37.87
N PRO A 111 -27.01 103.14 -37.34
CA PRO A 111 -27.15 103.06 -35.86
C PRO A 111 -26.83 101.67 -35.42
N GLY A 112 -26.14 101.56 -34.33
CA GLY A 112 -25.83 100.30 -33.65
C GLY A 112 -27.08 99.37 -33.58
N GLU A 113 -26.86 98.14 -34.02
CA GLU A 113 -27.86 97.09 -33.82
C GLU A 113 -28.14 96.99 -32.32
N GLU A 114 -29.22 97.62 -31.90
CA GLU A 114 -29.88 97.24 -30.61
C GLU A 114 -30.37 95.82 -30.79
N ARG A 115 -29.57 94.87 -30.31
CA ARG A 115 -29.97 93.49 -30.22
C ARG A 115 -31.25 93.43 -29.40
N SER A 116 -32.27 92.81 -29.96
CA SER A 116 -33.54 92.56 -29.24
C SER A 116 -33.27 91.93 -27.89
N PRO A 117 -33.87 92.39 -26.78
CA PRO A 117 -33.73 91.79 -25.44
C PRO A 117 -34.00 90.25 -25.40
N PHE A 118 -34.75 89.78 -26.40
CA PHE A 118 -35.01 88.36 -26.60
C PHE A 118 -33.78 87.63 -27.18
N ALA A 119 -33.09 88.23 -28.13
CA ALA A 119 -31.86 87.71 -28.75
C ALA A 119 -30.72 87.64 -27.70
N GLU A 120 -30.61 88.68 -26.82
CA GLU A 120 -29.64 88.67 -25.72
C GLU A 120 -29.94 87.62 -24.69
N ALA A 121 -31.23 87.45 -24.28
CA ALA A 121 -31.65 86.40 -23.36
C ALA A 121 -31.38 84.97 -23.92
N GLN A 122 -31.60 84.84 -25.26
CA GLN A 122 -31.34 83.56 -25.93
C GLN A 122 -29.80 83.28 -26.02
N GLN A 123 -29.00 84.28 -26.31
CA GLN A 123 -27.54 84.14 -26.29
C GLN A 123 -26.96 83.88 -24.92
N GLN A 124 -27.52 84.48 -23.85
CA GLN A 124 -27.19 84.20 -22.46
C GLN A 124 -27.53 82.74 -22.09
N LYS A 125 -28.69 82.25 -22.55
CA LYS A 125 -29.08 80.83 -22.32
C LYS A 125 -28.14 79.87 -23.03
N LEU A 126 -27.76 80.10 -24.28
CA LEU A 126 -26.84 79.24 -24.98
C LEU A 126 -25.42 79.29 -24.37
N ARG A 127 -24.97 80.50 -23.97
CA ARG A 127 -23.71 80.63 -23.22
C ARG A 127 -23.71 79.83 -21.94
N LYS A 128 -24.79 79.86 -21.14
CA LYS A 128 -24.94 79.10 -19.94
C LYS A 128 -24.89 77.62 -20.24
N LEU A 129 -25.55 77.16 -21.29
CA LEU A 129 -25.56 75.76 -21.69
C LEU A 129 -24.15 75.26 -22.05
N ALA A 130 -23.34 76.08 -22.74
CA ALA A 130 -21.92 75.76 -23.02
C ALA A 130 -21.06 75.76 -21.75
N GLN A 131 -21.34 76.70 -20.80
CA GLN A 131 -20.63 76.70 -19.49
C GLN A 131 -21.00 75.48 -18.61
N ASP A 132 -22.28 75.10 -18.56
CA ASP A 132 -22.71 73.91 -17.86
C ASP A 132 -22.07 72.63 -18.46
N ALA A 133 -21.92 72.53 -19.78
CA ALA A 133 -21.26 71.43 -20.44
C ALA A 133 -19.71 71.41 -20.19
N LEU A 134 -19.07 72.60 -20.18
CA LEU A 134 -17.66 72.71 -19.80
C LEU A 134 -17.41 72.25 -18.35
N GLN A 135 -18.32 72.60 -17.44
CA GLN A 135 -18.20 72.18 -16.05
C GLN A 135 -18.17 70.67 -15.91
N VAL A 136 -19.00 69.94 -16.68
CA VAL A 136 -18.97 68.47 -16.73
C VAL A 136 -17.63 67.94 -17.26
N VAL A 137 -17.05 68.59 -18.28
CA VAL A 137 -15.71 68.21 -18.77
C VAL A 137 -14.65 68.36 -17.67
N LEU A 138 -14.66 69.49 -16.95
CA LEU A 138 -13.65 69.78 -15.91
C LEU A 138 -13.81 68.80 -14.71
N GLU A 139 -15.03 68.50 -14.31
CA GLU A 139 -15.32 67.52 -13.25
C GLU A 139 -14.85 66.11 -13.65
N ALA A 140 -15.13 65.68 -14.90
CA ALA A 140 -14.68 64.38 -15.39
C ALA A 140 -13.13 64.34 -15.56
N GLN A 141 -12.52 65.43 -15.95
CA GLN A 141 -11.07 65.56 -16.05
C GLN A 141 -10.41 65.42 -14.66
N GLU A 142 -10.89 66.16 -13.64
CA GLU A 142 -10.41 66.10 -12.27
C GLU A 142 -10.55 64.68 -11.70
N ALA A 143 -11.67 64.02 -11.91
CA ALA A 143 -11.91 62.66 -11.50
C ALA A 143 -10.92 61.67 -12.13
N LEU A 144 -10.64 61.78 -13.44
CA LEU A 144 -9.69 60.91 -14.15
C LEU A 144 -8.22 61.19 -13.79
N GLU A 145 -7.85 62.45 -13.49
CA GLU A 145 -6.51 62.84 -13.05
C GLU A 145 -6.14 62.17 -11.72
N GLU A 146 -7.10 61.95 -10.79
CA GLU A 146 -6.89 61.20 -9.55
C GLU A 146 -6.38 59.78 -9.83
N PHE A 147 -6.83 59.16 -10.91
CA PHE A 147 -6.40 57.83 -11.36
C PHE A 147 -5.19 57.86 -12.30
N SER A 148 -4.55 59.03 -12.49
CA SER A 148 -3.39 59.18 -13.39
C SER A 148 -3.67 58.68 -14.82
N VAL A 149 -4.78 59.08 -15.41
CA VAL A 149 -5.29 58.63 -16.74
C VAL A 149 -4.25 58.74 -17.86
N GLU A 150 -3.37 59.73 -17.81
CA GLU A 150 -2.28 59.91 -18.75
C GLU A 150 -1.30 58.71 -18.82
N ARG A 151 -1.23 57.89 -17.77
CA ARG A 151 -0.34 56.74 -17.71
C ARG A 151 -0.95 55.49 -18.31
N TRP A 152 -2.29 55.33 -18.26
CA TRP A 152 -2.96 54.10 -18.70
C TRP A 152 -3.84 54.28 -19.96
N ALA A 153 -4.26 55.53 -20.29
CA ALA A 153 -5.04 55.81 -21.49
C ALA A 153 -4.59 57.14 -22.18
N PRO A 154 -3.29 57.39 -22.43
CA PRO A 154 -2.79 58.67 -22.87
C PRO A 154 -3.43 59.13 -24.17
N GLU A 155 -3.61 58.23 -25.15
CA GLU A 155 -4.14 58.57 -26.47
C GLU A 155 -5.63 58.94 -26.41
N ALA A 156 -6.44 58.16 -25.68
CA ALA A 156 -7.87 58.38 -25.58
C ALA A 156 -8.18 59.65 -24.74
N TYR A 157 -7.40 59.87 -23.68
CA TYR A 157 -7.51 61.07 -22.86
C TYR A 157 -7.13 62.32 -23.65
N ALA A 158 -6.02 62.31 -24.37
CA ALA A 158 -5.59 63.40 -25.23
C ALA A 158 -6.61 63.68 -26.36
N ALA A 159 -7.23 62.65 -26.94
CA ALA A 159 -8.28 62.80 -27.93
C ALA A 159 -9.51 63.53 -27.36
N ALA A 160 -9.96 63.15 -26.16
CA ALA A 160 -11.08 63.83 -25.51
C ALA A 160 -10.77 65.32 -25.17
N LEU A 161 -9.52 65.58 -24.70
CA LEU A 161 -9.07 66.96 -24.45
C LEU A 161 -8.95 67.81 -25.74
N ALA A 162 -8.57 67.19 -26.88
CA ALA A 162 -8.54 67.85 -28.13
C ALA A 162 -9.92 68.34 -28.60
N VAL A 163 -10.95 67.49 -28.40
CA VAL A 163 -12.36 67.84 -28.64
C VAL A 163 -12.81 68.98 -27.71
N ALA A 164 -12.40 68.95 -26.42
CA ALA A 164 -12.69 70.08 -25.53
C ALA A 164 -12.03 71.40 -25.99
N ALA A 165 -10.82 71.34 -26.49
CA ALA A 165 -10.10 72.47 -27.04
C ALA A 165 -10.81 73.07 -28.27
N GLU A 166 -11.45 72.25 -29.14
CA GLU A 166 -12.30 72.74 -30.24
C GLU A 166 -13.53 73.47 -29.65
N GLY A 167 -14.11 72.99 -28.54
CA GLY A 167 -15.15 73.71 -27.83
C GLY A 167 -14.71 75.05 -27.28
N ASP A 168 -13.47 75.20 -26.80
CA ASP A 168 -12.90 76.45 -26.33
C ASP A 168 -12.76 77.46 -27.44
N GLU A 169 -12.37 77.01 -28.68
CA GLU A 169 -12.25 77.89 -29.85
C GLU A 169 -13.65 78.36 -30.25
N ALA A 170 -14.61 77.45 -30.37
CA ALA A 170 -16.00 77.83 -30.69
C ALA A 170 -16.60 78.77 -29.63
N TYR A 171 -16.28 78.58 -28.34
CA TYR A 171 -16.73 79.49 -27.28
C TYR A 171 -16.13 80.86 -27.40
N ARG A 172 -14.85 81.00 -27.76
CA ARG A 172 -14.19 82.26 -28.01
C ARG A 172 -14.80 83.01 -29.22
N GLU A 173 -15.22 82.27 -30.24
CA GLU A 173 -15.91 82.81 -31.43
C GLU A 173 -17.40 83.13 -31.17
N ARG A 174 -17.89 82.85 -29.93
CA ARG A 174 -19.29 83.01 -29.54
C ARG A 174 -20.25 82.02 -30.20
N LEU A 175 -19.76 80.96 -30.77
CA LEU A 175 -20.53 79.86 -31.33
C LEU A 175 -20.95 78.92 -30.21
N PHE A 176 -21.85 79.36 -29.30
CA PHE A 176 -22.16 78.67 -28.07
C PHE A 176 -22.87 77.30 -28.25
N VAL A 177 -23.54 77.11 -29.38
CA VAL A 177 -24.18 75.79 -29.67
C VAL A 177 -23.13 74.78 -30.04
N GLU A 178 -22.18 75.14 -30.90
CA GLU A 178 -21.05 74.37 -31.35
C GLU A 178 -20.11 74.06 -30.14
N ALA A 179 -19.84 75.09 -29.32
CA ALA A 179 -19.09 74.92 -28.09
C ALA A 179 -19.72 73.90 -27.12
N ALA A 180 -21.05 74.05 -26.92
CA ALA A 180 -21.78 73.07 -26.01
C ALA A 180 -21.73 71.66 -26.60
N ALA A 181 -21.86 71.45 -27.89
CA ALA A 181 -21.80 70.15 -28.55
C ALA A 181 -20.40 69.53 -28.40
N ALA A 182 -19.31 70.31 -28.68
CA ALA A 182 -17.94 69.82 -28.49
C ALA A 182 -17.62 69.45 -27.02
N TYR A 183 -18.05 70.26 -26.05
CA TYR A 183 -17.86 69.93 -24.63
C TYR A 183 -18.68 68.68 -24.23
N GLN A 184 -19.90 68.52 -24.77
CA GLN A 184 -20.68 67.30 -24.52
C GLN A 184 -19.99 66.03 -25.11
N GLU A 185 -19.42 66.14 -26.30
CA GLU A 185 -18.66 65.08 -26.94
C GLU A 185 -17.38 64.76 -26.16
N ALA A 186 -16.64 65.77 -25.72
CA ALA A 186 -15.47 65.60 -24.86
C ALA A 186 -15.85 64.93 -23.52
N ALA A 187 -16.89 65.40 -22.86
CA ALA A 187 -17.40 64.82 -21.63
C ALA A 187 -17.83 63.34 -21.81
N ALA A 188 -18.49 63.02 -22.91
CA ALA A 188 -18.82 61.63 -23.23
C ALA A 188 -17.59 60.76 -23.44
N GLY A 189 -16.52 61.28 -24.10
CA GLY A 189 -15.25 60.61 -24.24
C GLY A 189 -14.54 60.33 -22.90
N LEU A 190 -14.57 61.33 -21.99
CA LEU A 190 -14.02 61.17 -20.62
C LEU A 190 -14.86 60.21 -19.78
N ALA A 191 -16.17 60.25 -19.88
CA ALA A 191 -17.05 59.31 -19.16
C ALA A 191 -16.82 57.84 -19.58
N VAL A 192 -16.54 57.56 -20.85
CA VAL A 192 -16.13 56.21 -21.32
C VAL A 192 -14.87 55.75 -20.66
N LEU A 193 -13.89 56.63 -20.43
CA LEU A 193 -12.65 56.30 -19.73
C LEU A 193 -12.93 56.01 -18.24
N GLU A 194 -13.73 56.84 -17.58
CA GLU A 194 -14.13 56.65 -16.19
C GLU A 194 -14.88 55.30 -15.97
N ASP A 195 -15.87 55.03 -16.82
CA ASP A 195 -16.61 53.76 -16.80
C ASP A 195 -15.69 52.52 -17.01
N SER A 196 -14.56 52.69 -17.77
CA SER A 196 -13.62 51.62 -18.04
C SER A 196 -12.68 51.30 -16.89
N ILE A 197 -12.58 52.13 -15.84
CA ILE A 197 -11.62 51.98 -14.74
C ILE A 197 -11.79 50.63 -14.06
N SER A 198 -13.03 50.28 -13.67
CA SER A 198 -13.33 49.01 -12.97
C SER A 198 -13.01 47.76 -13.83
N GLU A 199 -13.38 47.79 -15.12
CA GLU A 199 -13.08 46.68 -16.03
C GLU A 199 -11.58 46.51 -16.25
N ARG A 200 -10.86 47.62 -16.44
CA ARG A 200 -9.40 47.61 -16.59
C ARG A 200 -8.70 47.15 -15.32
N GLY A 201 -9.18 47.53 -14.13
CA GLY A 201 -8.68 47.08 -12.85
C GLY A 201 -8.81 45.56 -12.72
N GLN A 202 -10.00 45.03 -12.99
CA GLN A 202 -10.23 43.59 -12.98
C GLN A 202 -9.35 42.82 -13.97
N ALA A 203 -9.22 43.33 -15.20
CA ALA A 203 -8.35 42.72 -16.22
C ALA A 203 -6.87 42.75 -15.80
N ALA A 204 -6.40 43.85 -15.23
CA ALA A 204 -5.03 43.97 -14.75
C ALA A 204 -4.74 43.00 -13.58
N ARG A 205 -5.72 42.81 -12.68
CA ARG A 205 -5.64 41.85 -11.58
C ARG A 205 -5.54 40.42 -12.09
N LEU A 206 -6.42 40.01 -13.00
CA LEU A 206 -6.38 38.70 -13.62
C LEU A 206 -5.05 38.46 -14.34
N GLN A 207 -4.59 39.44 -15.12
CA GLN A 207 -3.32 39.37 -15.83
C GLN A 207 -2.14 39.22 -14.87
N ALA A 208 -2.13 39.95 -13.74
CA ALA A 208 -1.08 39.84 -12.74
C ALA A 208 -1.06 38.47 -12.08
N LEU A 209 -2.24 37.93 -11.70
CA LEU A 209 -2.35 36.61 -11.12
C LEU A 209 -1.95 35.49 -12.09
N GLU A 210 -2.38 35.56 -13.34
CA GLU A 210 -1.96 34.61 -14.38
C GLU A 210 -0.45 34.67 -14.64
N ALA A 211 0.13 35.85 -14.63
CA ALA A 211 1.57 36.03 -14.78
C ALA A 211 2.36 35.48 -13.58
N ILE A 212 1.85 35.57 -12.35
CA ILE A 212 2.42 34.92 -11.17
C ILE A 212 2.42 33.41 -11.36
N GLU A 213 1.29 32.81 -11.76
CA GLU A 213 1.17 31.37 -12.02
C GLU A 213 2.09 30.91 -13.16
N ALA A 214 2.35 31.76 -14.13
CA ALA A 214 3.27 31.51 -15.25
C ALA A 214 4.75 31.68 -14.86
N GLY A 215 5.03 32.43 -13.79
CA GLY A 215 6.39 32.82 -13.39
C GLY A 215 6.92 34.06 -14.15
N ASP A 216 6.03 34.86 -14.78
CA ASP A 216 6.39 36.08 -15.51
C ASP A 216 6.31 37.32 -14.60
N ALA A 217 7.42 37.60 -13.91
CA ALA A 217 7.52 38.72 -12.99
C ALA A 217 7.31 40.09 -13.70
N ALA A 218 7.72 40.22 -14.96
CA ALA A 218 7.62 41.48 -15.68
C ALA A 218 6.16 41.83 -16.01
N THR A 219 5.38 40.86 -16.47
CA THR A 219 3.96 41.05 -16.76
C THR A 219 3.17 41.21 -15.46
N ALA A 220 3.47 40.44 -14.41
CA ALA A 220 2.85 40.57 -13.10
C ALA A 220 3.08 41.97 -12.50
N GLN A 221 4.30 42.52 -12.62
CA GLN A 221 4.66 43.85 -12.15
C GLN A 221 3.88 44.96 -12.88
N LYS A 222 3.74 44.85 -14.21
CA LYS A 222 2.92 45.79 -14.99
C LYS A 222 1.45 45.78 -14.57
N GLY A 223 0.89 44.61 -14.36
CA GLY A 223 -0.49 44.47 -13.84
C GLY A 223 -0.66 45.14 -12.49
N HIS A 224 0.28 44.91 -11.56
CA HIS A 224 0.29 45.55 -10.24
C HIS A 224 0.44 47.07 -10.32
N GLU A 225 1.34 47.58 -11.18
CA GLU A 225 1.50 49.01 -11.41
C GLU A 225 0.22 49.66 -11.93
N LEU A 226 -0.47 49.05 -12.87
CA LEU A 226 -1.75 49.52 -13.39
C LEU A 226 -2.83 49.49 -12.28
N LEU A 227 -2.93 48.42 -11.51
CA LEU A 227 -3.85 48.33 -10.35
C LEU A 227 -3.60 49.43 -9.34
N THR A 228 -2.35 49.75 -9.04
CA THR A 228 -1.98 50.83 -8.10
C THR A 228 -2.48 52.20 -8.57
N LEU A 229 -2.62 52.40 -9.89
CA LEU A 229 -3.19 53.64 -10.47
C LEU A 229 -4.71 53.64 -10.44
N LEU A 230 -5.34 52.49 -10.77
CA LEU A 230 -6.80 52.39 -10.93
C LEU A 230 -7.54 52.14 -9.60
N GLU A 231 -6.90 51.44 -8.66
CA GLU A 231 -7.48 51.03 -7.37
C GLU A 231 -6.50 51.31 -6.20
N PRO A 232 -6.05 52.55 -5.96
CA PRO A 232 -4.98 52.87 -5.00
C PRO A 232 -5.32 52.51 -3.56
N GLY A 233 -6.60 52.33 -3.24
CA GLY A 233 -7.10 51.92 -1.92
C GLY A 233 -7.31 50.42 -1.75
N ASP A 234 -6.95 49.58 -2.71
CA ASP A 234 -7.15 48.13 -2.60
C ASP A 234 -6.21 47.51 -1.58
N PRO A 235 -6.75 46.85 -0.51
CA PRO A 235 -5.95 46.22 0.54
C PRO A 235 -5.16 45.00 0.05
N GLU A 236 -5.46 44.45 -1.13
CA GLU A 236 -4.77 43.29 -1.69
C GLU A 236 -3.48 43.67 -2.45
N LEU A 237 -3.27 44.96 -2.82
CA LEU A 237 -2.08 45.39 -3.54
C LEU A 237 -0.75 45.01 -2.87
N PRO A 238 -0.57 45.17 -1.52
CA PRO A 238 0.65 44.76 -0.86
C PRO A 238 0.89 43.26 -0.93
N VAL A 239 -0.17 42.44 -0.81
CA VAL A 239 -0.10 40.98 -0.91
C VAL A 239 0.31 40.55 -2.31
N LEU A 240 -0.31 41.16 -3.32
CA LEU A 240 0.02 40.90 -4.73
C LEU A 240 1.49 41.26 -5.04
N LEU A 241 1.98 42.40 -4.51
CA LEU A 241 3.38 42.79 -4.66
C LEU A 241 4.33 41.78 -3.97
N GLU A 242 3.99 41.32 -2.79
CA GLU A 242 4.77 40.29 -2.09
C GLU A 242 4.86 39.01 -2.92
N ARG A 243 3.75 38.54 -3.47
CA ARG A 243 3.72 37.36 -4.36
C ARG A 243 4.60 37.57 -5.58
N ILE A 244 4.55 38.76 -6.24
CA ILE A 244 5.38 39.10 -7.38
C ILE A 244 6.87 39.04 -7.02
N THR A 245 7.26 39.56 -5.88
CA THR A 245 8.67 39.55 -5.44
C THR A 245 9.18 38.13 -5.16
N LYS A 246 8.29 37.17 -4.90
CA LYS A 246 8.63 35.75 -4.65
C LYS A 246 8.72 34.91 -5.92
N ILE A 247 8.29 35.41 -7.07
CA ILE A 247 8.32 34.65 -8.35
C ILE A 247 9.68 33.98 -8.61
N PRO A 248 10.83 34.66 -8.48
CA PRO A 248 12.13 34.01 -8.73
C PRO A 248 12.41 32.84 -7.79
N ASP A 249 12.07 32.98 -6.51
CA ASP A 249 12.30 31.95 -5.48
C ASP A 249 11.40 30.73 -5.74
N VAL A 250 10.13 30.96 -6.08
CA VAL A 250 9.18 29.91 -6.50
C VAL A 250 9.68 29.19 -7.75
N ALA A 251 10.12 29.92 -8.76
CA ALA A 251 10.63 29.33 -9.99
C ALA A 251 11.88 28.47 -9.75
N ALA A 252 12.83 28.95 -8.93
CA ALA A 252 14.04 28.18 -8.57
C ALA A 252 13.68 26.90 -7.81
N ALA A 253 12.74 26.97 -6.87
CA ALA A 253 12.29 25.80 -6.12
C ALA A 253 11.55 24.80 -7.02
N LEU A 254 10.70 25.24 -7.95
CA LEU A 254 10.04 24.37 -8.92
C LEU A 254 11.03 23.73 -9.90
N GLN A 255 12.05 24.43 -10.31
CA GLN A 255 13.13 23.87 -11.13
C GLN A 255 13.85 22.76 -10.37
N SER A 256 14.24 23.01 -9.11
CA SER A 256 14.87 22.00 -8.26
C SER A 256 13.97 20.77 -8.05
N ALA A 257 12.65 20.97 -7.88
CA ALA A 257 11.70 19.90 -7.78
C ALA A 257 11.64 19.05 -9.06
N ALA A 258 11.59 19.70 -10.23
CA ALA A 258 11.58 19.02 -11.52
C ALA A 258 12.87 18.23 -11.78
N GLU A 259 14.04 18.82 -11.49
CA GLU A 259 15.33 18.14 -11.61
C GLU A 259 15.42 16.90 -10.70
N SER A 260 14.98 17.03 -9.44
CA SER A 260 14.93 15.90 -8.49
C SER A 260 14.00 14.79 -8.98
N ALA A 261 12.84 15.15 -9.52
CA ALA A 261 11.88 14.19 -10.09
C ALA A 261 12.46 13.45 -11.31
N LEU A 262 13.15 14.15 -12.21
CA LEU A 262 13.83 13.56 -13.37
C LEU A 262 14.94 12.58 -12.95
N GLN A 263 15.63 12.83 -11.84
CA GLN A 263 16.63 11.94 -11.26
C GLN A 263 16.01 10.75 -10.51
N GLY A 264 14.69 10.69 -10.40
CA GLY A 264 13.98 9.66 -9.64
C GLY A 264 14.02 9.85 -8.12
N ASN A 265 14.51 11.00 -7.64
CA ASN A 265 14.52 11.36 -6.22
C ASN A 265 13.19 12.03 -5.84
N THR A 266 12.15 11.21 -5.69
CA THR A 266 10.78 11.68 -5.43
C THR A 266 10.66 12.43 -4.10
N GLY A 267 11.39 12.02 -3.07
CA GLY A 267 11.40 12.69 -1.77
C GLY A 267 11.96 14.13 -1.86
N ALA A 268 13.09 14.33 -2.54
CA ALA A 268 13.66 15.66 -2.76
C ALA A 268 12.77 16.55 -3.65
N ALA A 269 12.06 15.95 -4.62
CA ALA A 269 11.08 16.67 -5.42
C ALA A 269 9.92 17.21 -4.57
N VAL A 270 9.41 16.40 -3.63
CA VAL A 270 8.38 16.83 -2.66
C VAL A 270 8.91 17.96 -1.76
N GLU A 271 10.12 17.83 -1.21
CA GLU A 271 10.73 18.86 -0.36
C GLU A 271 10.91 20.18 -1.08
N ALA A 272 11.38 20.15 -2.33
CA ALA A 272 11.54 21.35 -3.14
C ALA A 272 10.20 22.00 -3.51
N ALA A 273 9.17 21.19 -3.84
CA ALA A 273 7.83 21.71 -4.08
C ALA A 273 7.17 22.29 -2.83
N LEU A 274 7.40 21.71 -1.65
CA LEU A 274 6.98 22.29 -0.36
C LEU A 274 7.69 23.62 -0.08
N ALA A 275 8.97 23.75 -0.46
CA ALA A 275 9.68 25.02 -0.35
C ALA A 275 9.06 26.10 -1.25
N ALA A 276 8.65 25.74 -2.47
CA ALA A 276 7.92 26.65 -3.36
C ALA A 276 6.56 27.04 -2.76
N GLN A 277 5.79 26.10 -2.22
CA GLN A 277 4.49 26.37 -1.59
C GLN A 277 4.63 27.29 -0.35
N LYS A 278 5.72 27.17 0.38
CA LYS A 278 5.99 28.06 1.52
C LYS A 278 6.26 29.49 1.09
N GLN A 279 6.84 29.71 -0.10
CA GLN A 279 7.08 31.06 -0.63
C GLN A 279 5.78 31.72 -1.09
N ASP A 280 4.91 30.99 -1.81
CA ASP A 280 3.60 31.44 -2.24
C ASP A 280 2.55 30.33 -1.98
N PRO A 281 1.87 30.39 -0.83
CA PRO A 281 0.86 29.38 -0.45
C PRO A 281 -0.36 29.35 -1.39
N GLU A 282 -0.65 30.44 -2.07
CA GLU A 282 -1.81 30.57 -2.96
C GLU A 282 -1.52 30.17 -4.41
N HIS A 283 -0.26 29.82 -4.72
CA HIS A 283 0.15 29.45 -6.06
C HIS A 283 -0.44 28.10 -6.49
N GLN A 284 -1.42 28.12 -7.38
CA GLN A 284 -2.19 26.93 -7.77
C GLN A 284 -1.34 25.88 -8.48
N ARG A 285 -0.46 26.33 -9.39
CA ARG A 285 0.46 25.42 -10.10
C ARG A 285 1.42 24.71 -9.15
N VAL A 286 1.93 25.40 -8.12
CA VAL A 286 2.78 24.80 -7.09
C VAL A 286 2.00 23.74 -6.33
N ALA A 287 0.77 24.03 -5.91
CA ALA A 287 -0.08 23.08 -5.19
C ALA A 287 -0.37 21.82 -6.03
N ALA A 288 -0.66 21.98 -7.31
CA ALA A 288 -0.91 20.86 -8.23
C ALA A 288 0.35 20.00 -8.42
N LEU A 289 1.52 20.60 -8.62
CA LEU A 289 2.79 19.88 -8.76
C LEU A 289 3.19 19.19 -7.48
N LEU A 290 3.01 19.81 -6.32
CA LEU A 290 3.25 19.20 -5.03
C LEU A 290 2.42 17.94 -4.83
N ALA A 291 1.11 18.00 -5.12
CA ALA A 291 0.23 16.83 -5.06
C ALA A 291 0.71 15.70 -5.99
N GLN A 292 1.14 16.04 -7.20
CA GLN A 292 1.70 15.08 -8.15
C GLN A 292 2.99 14.42 -7.61
N TYR A 293 3.92 15.21 -7.06
CA TYR A 293 5.16 14.67 -6.50
C TYR A 293 4.93 13.84 -5.24
N GLN A 294 3.97 14.22 -4.39
CA GLN A 294 3.57 13.44 -3.21
C GLN A 294 3.01 12.06 -3.60
N GLU A 295 2.15 12.00 -4.64
CA GLU A 295 1.64 10.72 -5.14
C GLU A 295 2.77 9.87 -5.75
N ALA A 296 3.68 10.48 -6.52
CA ALA A 296 4.84 9.79 -7.07
C ALA A 296 5.76 9.23 -5.97
N ASP A 297 6.01 10.02 -4.92
CA ASP A 297 6.80 9.58 -3.76
C ASP A 297 6.12 8.45 -2.99
N ALA A 298 4.82 8.59 -2.73
CA ALA A 298 4.04 7.54 -2.09
C ALA A 298 4.11 6.23 -2.88
N LEU A 299 3.99 6.29 -4.22
CA LEU A 299 4.12 5.12 -5.09
C LEU A 299 5.54 4.53 -5.07
N ALA A 300 6.58 5.36 -5.09
CA ALA A 300 7.97 4.90 -5.00
C ALA A 300 8.25 4.19 -3.67
N ARG A 301 7.80 4.77 -2.55
CA ARG A 301 7.93 4.18 -1.21
C ARG A 301 7.12 2.89 -1.08
N PHE A 302 5.91 2.85 -1.65
CA PHE A 302 5.09 1.65 -1.70
C PHE A 302 5.81 0.52 -2.42
N ARG A 303 6.31 0.77 -3.64
CA ARG A 303 7.03 -0.23 -4.44
C ARG A 303 8.27 -0.74 -3.73
N ARG A 304 9.03 0.15 -3.09
CA ARG A 304 10.20 -0.22 -2.29
C ARG A 304 9.81 -1.11 -1.12
N ALA A 305 8.79 -0.74 -0.36
CA ALA A 305 8.32 -1.56 0.77
C ALA A 305 7.84 -2.95 0.31
N MET A 306 7.10 -3.05 -0.80
CA MET A 306 6.71 -4.34 -1.37
C MET A 306 7.93 -5.18 -1.78
N SER A 307 8.90 -4.58 -2.47
CA SER A 307 10.13 -5.28 -2.90
C SER A 307 10.95 -5.78 -1.72
N GLU A 308 11.15 -4.93 -0.69
CA GLU A 308 11.86 -5.31 0.53
C GLU A 308 11.10 -6.40 1.32
N GLY A 309 9.77 -6.35 1.29
CA GLY A 309 8.92 -7.38 1.88
C GLY A 309 9.07 -8.73 1.20
N TYR A 310 9.05 -8.78 -0.12
CA TYR A 310 9.27 -10.03 -0.86
C TYR A 310 10.71 -10.55 -0.75
N ALA A 311 11.71 -9.67 -0.77
CA ALA A 311 13.09 -10.07 -0.52
C ALA A 311 13.26 -10.73 0.86
N ALA A 312 12.66 -10.15 1.89
CA ALA A 312 12.66 -10.74 3.22
C ALA A 312 11.88 -12.07 3.29
N LEU A 313 10.81 -12.21 2.49
CA LEU A 313 10.04 -13.46 2.39
C LEU A 313 10.87 -14.57 1.75
N ASP A 314 11.61 -14.26 0.68
CA ASP A 314 12.52 -15.20 0.01
C ASP A 314 13.65 -15.68 0.94
N GLU A 315 14.10 -14.82 1.86
CA GLU A 315 15.08 -15.15 2.90
C GLU A 315 14.45 -15.90 4.11
N GLU A 316 13.16 -16.21 4.06
CA GLU A 316 12.39 -16.78 5.16
C GLU A 316 12.40 -15.90 6.44
N ASN A 317 12.70 -14.61 6.29
CA ASN A 317 12.63 -13.63 7.37
C ASN A 317 11.21 -13.07 7.51
N PHE A 318 10.31 -13.92 7.97
CA PHE A 318 8.87 -13.67 8.01
C PHE A 318 8.49 -12.40 8.80
N LYS A 319 9.21 -12.12 9.90
CA LYS A 319 8.95 -10.95 10.73
C LYS A 319 9.26 -9.65 9.98
N THR A 320 10.36 -9.62 9.24
CA THR A 320 10.75 -8.46 8.43
C THR A 320 9.81 -8.30 7.25
N ALA A 321 9.44 -9.38 6.56
CA ALA A 321 8.47 -9.37 5.47
C ALA A 321 7.12 -8.78 5.91
N GLU A 322 6.61 -9.22 7.07
CA GLU A 322 5.36 -8.71 7.66
C GLU A 322 5.41 -7.20 7.90
N GLN A 323 6.52 -6.69 8.45
CA GLN A 323 6.70 -5.27 8.72
C GLN A 323 6.64 -4.44 7.42
N PHE A 324 7.31 -4.90 6.36
CA PHE A 324 7.32 -4.21 5.09
C PHE A 324 5.98 -4.26 4.37
N PHE A 325 5.27 -5.39 4.38
CA PHE A 325 3.92 -5.48 3.81
C PHE A 325 2.91 -4.62 4.57
N LYS A 326 2.98 -4.56 5.90
CA LYS A 326 2.17 -3.63 6.71
C LYS A 326 2.49 -2.18 6.37
N LYS A 327 3.78 -1.82 6.23
CA LYS A 327 4.22 -0.47 5.83
C LYS A 327 3.69 -0.11 4.44
N ALA A 328 3.74 -1.03 3.49
CA ALA A 328 3.16 -0.82 2.17
C ALA A 328 1.65 -0.54 2.23
N GLY A 329 0.89 -1.30 3.01
CA GLY A 329 -0.54 -1.07 3.23
C GLY A 329 -0.86 0.27 3.91
N GLN A 330 0.04 0.79 4.76
CA GLN A 330 -0.10 2.12 5.37
C GLN A 330 0.17 3.24 4.37
N ILE A 331 1.12 3.05 3.44
CA ILE A 331 1.46 4.04 2.42
C ILE A 331 0.31 4.18 1.41
N ARG A 332 -0.28 3.07 0.98
CA ARG A 332 -1.44 3.06 0.06
C ARG A 332 -2.60 2.25 0.64
N PRO A 333 -3.42 2.87 1.49
CA PRO A 333 -4.61 2.23 2.01
C PRO A 333 -5.57 1.84 0.88
N GLY A 334 -6.00 0.58 0.87
CA GLY A 334 -6.90 0.05 -0.16
C GLY A 334 -6.21 -0.62 -1.36
N ALA A 335 -4.88 -0.62 -1.44
CA ALA A 335 -4.17 -1.47 -2.40
C ALA A 335 -4.35 -2.95 -2.02
N SER A 336 -4.59 -3.81 -3.04
CA SER A 336 -4.81 -5.25 -2.84
C SER A 336 -3.52 -6.03 -2.64
N GLU A 337 -2.40 -5.52 -3.17
CA GLU A 337 -1.11 -6.18 -3.19
C GLU A 337 -0.56 -6.50 -1.79
N PRO A 338 -0.61 -5.58 -0.79
CA PRO A 338 -0.16 -5.90 0.56
C PRO A 338 -0.99 -6.99 1.25
N GLN A 339 -2.30 -7.07 0.94
CA GLN A 339 -3.16 -8.12 1.46
C GLN A 339 -2.82 -9.48 0.86
N SER A 340 -2.62 -9.53 -0.46
CA SER A 340 -2.17 -10.74 -1.15
C SER A 340 -0.81 -11.22 -0.63
N ALA A 341 0.13 -10.30 -0.46
CA ALA A 341 1.45 -10.61 0.09
C ALA A 341 1.39 -11.13 1.55
N GLN A 342 0.45 -10.63 2.36
CA GLN A 342 0.22 -11.17 3.72
C GLN A 342 -0.35 -12.60 3.70
N MET A 343 -1.21 -12.92 2.73
CA MET A 343 -1.68 -14.31 2.55
C MET A 343 -0.55 -15.24 2.09
N GLU A 344 0.30 -14.79 1.17
CA GLU A 344 1.50 -15.52 0.75
C GLU A 344 2.47 -15.73 1.93
N LEU A 345 2.70 -14.72 2.73
CA LEU A 345 3.50 -14.79 3.96
C LEU A 345 2.95 -15.85 4.93
N ALA A 346 1.64 -15.85 5.19
CA ALA A 346 1.01 -16.83 6.06
C ALA A 346 1.14 -18.26 5.51
N ALA A 347 0.99 -18.43 4.20
CA ALA A 347 1.21 -19.72 3.54
C ALA A 347 2.68 -20.18 3.64
N ALA A 348 3.64 -19.28 3.45
CA ALA A 348 5.06 -19.56 3.57
C ALA A 348 5.46 -19.94 5.02
N GLN A 349 4.92 -19.24 6.03
CA GLN A 349 5.11 -19.57 7.43
C GLN A 349 4.57 -20.97 7.76
N THR A 350 3.38 -21.30 7.26
CA THR A 350 2.79 -22.62 7.44
C THR A 350 3.65 -23.71 6.79
N ALA A 351 4.12 -23.48 5.56
CA ALA A 351 5.00 -24.41 4.86
C ALA A 351 6.35 -24.61 5.57
N ALA A 352 6.94 -23.54 6.12
CA ALA A 352 8.16 -23.62 6.91
C ALA A 352 7.95 -24.43 8.20
N LYS A 353 6.84 -24.19 8.92
CA LYS A 353 6.48 -24.95 10.12
C LYS A 353 6.29 -26.44 9.83
N LEU A 354 5.58 -26.77 8.75
CA LEU A 354 5.38 -28.17 8.34
C LEU A 354 6.70 -28.86 7.95
N ARG A 355 7.63 -28.12 7.33
CA ARG A 355 8.98 -28.60 6.99
C ARG A 355 9.81 -28.87 8.25
N GLU A 356 9.72 -27.98 9.24
CA GLU A 356 10.34 -28.15 10.55
C GLU A 356 9.80 -29.40 11.26
N LEU A 357 8.48 -29.56 11.33
CA LEU A 357 7.83 -30.73 11.92
C LEU A 357 8.23 -32.05 11.20
N ALA A 358 8.30 -32.04 9.87
CA ALA A 358 8.75 -33.19 9.10
C ALA A 358 10.20 -33.60 9.43
N ASN A 359 11.08 -32.62 9.57
CA ASN A 359 12.49 -32.87 9.91
C ASN A 359 12.62 -33.35 11.35
N THR A 360 11.88 -32.75 12.29
CA THR A 360 11.85 -33.13 13.71
C THR A 360 11.32 -34.55 13.89
N GLY A 361 10.18 -34.88 13.28
CA GLY A 361 9.62 -36.22 13.36
C GLY A 361 10.57 -37.30 12.84
N LYS A 362 11.23 -37.06 11.68
CA LYS A 362 12.26 -37.95 11.15
C LYS A 362 13.48 -38.07 12.05
N ALA A 363 13.89 -36.99 12.73
CA ALA A 363 14.99 -37.03 13.68
C ALA A 363 14.62 -37.85 14.94
N GLN A 364 13.42 -37.68 15.46
CA GLN A 364 12.89 -38.43 16.58
C GLN A 364 12.78 -39.94 16.27
N GLU A 365 12.31 -40.30 15.05
CA GLU A 365 12.33 -41.70 14.59
C GLU A 365 13.73 -42.29 14.55
N ARG A 366 14.72 -41.55 14.02
CA ARG A 366 16.13 -42.04 13.98
C ARG A 366 16.72 -42.25 15.36
N ASN A 367 16.28 -41.44 16.33
CA ASN A 367 16.74 -41.50 17.70
C ASN A 367 15.86 -42.44 18.56
N GLU A 368 14.87 -43.10 17.96
CA GLU A 368 13.90 -44.00 18.61
C GLU A 368 13.11 -43.33 19.73
N VAL A 369 12.91 -42.01 19.67
CA VAL A 369 12.08 -41.23 20.60
C VAL A 369 10.62 -41.25 20.07
N TRP A 370 10.01 -42.43 20.08
CA TRP A 370 8.79 -42.68 19.34
C TRP A 370 7.57 -41.89 19.84
N ALA A 371 7.46 -41.66 21.14
CA ALA A 371 6.35 -40.91 21.73
C ALA A 371 6.36 -39.45 21.22
N ASP A 372 7.54 -38.83 21.16
CA ASP A 372 7.67 -37.48 20.66
C ASP A 372 7.42 -37.43 19.14
N ALA A 373 7.85 -38.46 18.40
CA ALA A 373 7.57 -38.58 16.98
C ALA A 373 6.06 -38.62 16.68
N VAL A 374 5.29 -39.38 17.48
CA VAL A 374 3.83 -39.40 17.42
C VAL A 374 3.26 -38.01 17.62
N ALA A 375 3.63 -37.33 18.70
CA ALA A 375 3.15 -35.98 19.01
C ALA A 375 3.48 -34.99 17.88
N THR A 376 4.69 -35.06 17.31
CA THR A 376 5.12 -34.21 16.20
C THR A 376 4.31 -34.45 14.92
N TYR A 377 4.01 -35.72 14.59
CA TYR A 377 3.19 -36.00 13.41
C TYR A 377 1.71 -35.66 13.64
N GLU A 378 1.19 -35.80 14.85
CA GLU A 378 -0.15 -35.33 15.20
C GLU A 378 -0.27 -33.81 15.11
N GLU A 379 0.75 -33.05 15.58
CA GLU A 379 0.82 -31.61 15.39
C GLU A 379 0.79 -31.24 13.91
N ALA A 380 1.58 -31.90 13.05
CA ALA A 380 1.57 -31.67 11.63
C ALA A 380 0.19 -31.93 10.99
N LEU A 381 -0.48 -33.04 11.38
CA LEU A 381 -1.81 -33.41 10.90
C LEU A 381 -2.91 -32.48 11.41
N SER A 382 -2.70 -31.81 12.52
CA SER A 382 -3.62 -30.78 13.02
C SER A 382 -3.61 -29.52 12.15
N ILE A 383 -2.48 -29.24 11.49
CA ILE A 383 -2.34 -28.12 10.54
C ILE A 383 -2.92 -28.51 9.17
N ASP A 384 -2.56 -29.69 8.67
CA ASP A 384 -3.07 -30.25 7.43
C ASP A 384 -3.21 -31.77 7.53
N SER A 385 -4.43 -32.24 7.62
CA SER A 385 -4.77 -33.65 7.77
C SER A 385 -4.43 -34.52 6.55
N THR A 386 -4.10 -33.92 5.41
CA THR A 386 -3.81 -34.63 4.15
C THR A 386 -2.31 -34.95 3.97
N LEU A 387 -1.45 -34.55 4.89
CA LEU A 387 0.00 -34.73 4.79
C LEU A 387 0.40 -36.21 4.80
N ILE A 388 0.76 -36.72 3.63
CA ILE A 388 1.13 -38.13 3.44
C ILE A 388 2.30 -38.54 4.34
N TYR A 389 3.32 -37.70 4.49
CA TYR A 389 4.48 -38.02 5.30
C TYR A 389 4.13 -38.16 6.80
N ALA A 390 3.22 -37.30 7.28
CA ALA A 390 2.81 -37.31 8.68
C ALA A 390 1.88 -38.53 9.00
N GLN A 391 0.96 -38.85 8.07
CA GLN A 391 0.14 -40.04 8.16
C GLN A 391 0.99 -41.31 8.16
N ALA A 392 1.97 -41.41 7.26
CA ALA A 392 2.88 -42.56 7.19
C ALA A 392 3.78 -42.63 8.43
N GLY A 393 4.30 -41.47 8.88
CA GLY A 393 5.10 -41.36 10.09
C GLY A 393 4.34 -41.78 11.34
N LEU A 394 3.11 -41.32 11.53
CA LEU A 394 2.24 -41.68 12.64
C LEU A 394 1.92 -43.18 12.66
N LYS A 395 1.54 -43.73 11.49
CA LYS A 395 1.29 -45.18 11.34
C LYS A 395 2.49 -46.03 11.75
N LYS A 396 3.70 -45.57 11.48
CA LYS A 396 4.95 -46.24 11.88
C LYS A 396 5.29 -46.00 13.35
N ALA A 397 5.17 -44.75 13.83
CA ALA A 397 5.63 -44.35 15.15
C ALA A 397 4.70 -44.82 16.27
N ALA A 398 3.37 -44.85 16.09
CA ALA A 398 2.42 -45.18 17.13
C ALA A 398 2.65 -46.60 17.71
N PRO A 399 2.72 -47.71 16.93
CA PRO A 399 2.98 -49.02 17.50
C PRO A 399 4.38 -49.12 18.12
N ARG A 400 5.36 -48.38 17.64
CA ARG A 400 6.70 -48.32 18.23
C ARG A 400 6.71 -47.57 19.57
N ALA A 401 5.89 -46.54 19.73
CA ALA A 401 5.72 -45.80 20.97
C ALA A 401 5.06 -46.69 22.04
N GLU A 402 4.01 -47.43 21.66
CA GLU A 402 3.35 -48.39 22.55
C GLU A 402 4.32 -49.48 23.03
N LEU A 403 5.09 -50.06 22.12
CA LEU A 403 6.08 -51.06 22.45
C LEU A 403 7.19 -50.49 23.36
N ALA A 404 7.71 -49.33 23.06
CA ALA A 404 8.73 -48.67 23.87
C ALA A 404 8.22 -48.36 25.29
N ALA A 405 6.97 -47.92 25.41
CA ALA A 405 6.31 -47.67 26.69
C ALA A 405 6.15 -48.98 27.51
N ALA A 406 5.76 -50.07 26.84
CA ALA A 406 5.63 -51.39 27.48
C ALA A 406 7.00 -51.90 27.96
N LEU A 407 8.03 -51.85 27.12
CA LEU A 407 9.40 -52.19 27.47
C LEU A 407 9.90 -51.39 28.68
N ASN A 408 9.78 -50.07 28.62
CA ASN A 408 10.20 -49.16 29.69
C ASN A 408 9.49 -49.47 31.00
N SER A 409 8.18 -49.76 30.95
CA SER A 409 7.39 -50.12 32.14
C SER A 409 7.88 -51.41 32.78
N ILE A 410 8.20 -52.44 31.97
CA ILE A 410 8.71 -53.71 32.45
C ILE A 410 10.12 -53.55 33.04
N LEU A 411 10.99 -52.83 32.35
CA LEU A 411 12.37 -52.57 32.80
C LEU A 411 12.40 -51.77 34.12
N ALA A 412 11.50 -50.80 34.29
CA ALA A 412 11.39 -49.98 35.49
C ALA A 412 10.94 -50.76 36.73
N ASP A 413 10.08 -51.78 36.57
CA ASP A 413 9.56 -52.57 37.67
C ASP A 413 9.77 -54.08 37.44
N SER A 414 11.03 -54.45 37.27
CA SER A 414 11.45 -55.84 37.03
C SER A 414 11.06 -56.81 38.17
N LYS A 415 10.77 -56.32 39.39
CA LYS A 415 10.32 -57.15 40.53
C LYS A 415 9.00 -57.80 40.23
N ARG A 416 8.15 -57.26 39.37
CA ARG A 416 6.87 -57.90 39.01
C ARG A 416 7.03 -59.15 38.16
N LEU A 417 8.20 -59.41 37.60
CA LEU A 417 8.47 -60.62 36.81
C LEU A 417 8.45 -61.93 37.63
N VAL A 418 8.38 -61.83 38.94
CA VAL A 418 8.12 -62.98 39.79
C VAL A 418 6.65 -63.48 39.70
N ASP A 419 5.71 -62.63 39.27
CA ASP A 419 4.33 -63.00 38.98
C ASP A 419 4.22 -63.70 37.62
N ALA A 420 3.57 -64.83 37.53
CA ALA A 420 3.49 -65.66 36.32
C ALA A 420 2.80 -64.92 35.17
N ARG A 421 1.80 -64.02 35.43
CA ARG A 421 1.10 -63.26 34.39
C ARG A 421 1.99 -62.14 33.86
N ALA A 422 2.70 -61.47 34.78
CA ALA A 422 3.63 -60.42 34.39
C ALA A 422 4.81 -61.00 33.58
N LEU A 423 5.31 -62.15 33.95
CA LEU A 423 6.34 -62.89 33.23
C LEU A 423 5.88 -63.22 31.80
N GLN A 424 4.68 -63.78 31.63
CA GLN A 424 4.12 -64.14 30.34
C GLN A 424 3.89 -62.90 29.48
N ALA A 425 3.39 -61.81 30.07
CA ALA A 425 3.24 -60.52 29.33
C ALA A 425 4.58 -59.98 28.86
N ALA A 426 5.63 -60.02 29.69
CA ALA A 426 6.98 -59.59 29.32
C ALA A 426 7.60 -60.45 28.21
N GLU A 427 7.32 -61.78 28.20
CA GLU A 427 7.72 -62.68 27.09
C GLU A 427 7.05 -62.30 25.78
N THR A 428 5.77 -61.90 25.80
CA THR A 428 5.05 -61.44 24.61
C THR A 428 5.66 -60.14 24.07
N VAL A 429 5.90 -59.17 24.96
CA VAL A 429 6.53 -57.88 24.60
C VAL A 429 7.94 -58.11 24.05
N LEU A 430 8.73 -59.03 24.61
CA LEU A 430 10.03 -59.40 24.08
C LEU A 430 9.91 -60.01 22.68
N ALA A 431 8.96 -60.90 22.45
CA ALA A 431 8.76 -61.50 21.13
C ALA A 431 8.39 -60.44 20.06
N GLU A 432 7.52 -59.50 20.41
CA GLU A 432 7.18 -58.35 19.56
C GLU A 432 8.41 -57.50 19.26
N ALA A 433 9.22 -57.18 20.28
CA ALA A 433 10.44 -56.39 20.14
C ALA A 433 11.48 -57.07 19.24
N VAL A 434 11.66 -58.39 19.39
CA VAL A 434 12.60 -59.20 18.61
C VAL A 434 12.17 -59.33 17.14
N ALA A 435 10.87 -59.35 16.87
CA ALA A 435 10.32 -59.43 15.51
C ALA A 435 10.54 -58.15 14.67
N ILE A 436 10.98 -57.05 15.28
CA ILE A 436 11.24 -55.82 14.57
C ILE A 436 12.65 -55.85 13.92
N GLU A 437 12.69 -55.69 12.60
CA GLU A 437 13.94 -55.57 11.83
C GLU A 437 13.85 -54.39 10.83
N PRO A 438 14.89 -53.55 10.71
CA PRO A 438 16.08 -53.50 11.59
C PRO A 438 15.76 -52.87 12.94
N ARG A 439 16.43 -53.36 13.99
CA ARG A 439 16.37 -52.77 15.33
C ARG A 439 17.38 -51.65 15.45
N GLY A 440 16.97 -50.55 16.04
CA GLY A 440 17.86 -49.45 16.38
C GLY A 440 18.54 -49.70 17.74
N PRO A 441 19.54 -48.89 18.09
CA PRO A 441 20.36 -49.14 19.29
C PRO A 441 19.59 -49.06 20.60
N VAL A 442 18.52 -48.25 20.70
CA VAL A 442 17.69 -48.15 21.90
C VAL A 442 16.90 -49.45 22.11
N LEU A 443 16.19 -49.89 21.07
CA LEU A 443 15.43 -51.13 21.12
C LEU A 443 16.33 -52.34 21.38
N GLU A 444 17.52 -52.42 20.75
CA GLU A 444 18.47 -53.50 20.96
C GLU A 444 18.92 -53.55 22.41
N GLY A 445 19.24 -52.39 23.02
CA GLY A 445 19.58 -52.33 24.45
C GLY A 445 18.45 -52.77 25.36
N GLN A 446 17.19 -52.39 25.07
CA GLN A 446 16.02 -52.81 25.82
C GLN A 446 15.76 -54.32 25.70
N VAL A 447 15.92 -54.89 24.50
CA VAL A 447 15.79 -56.33 24.26
C VAL A 447 16.82 -57.11 25.08
N VAL A 448 18.08 -56.74 25.01
CA VAL A 448 19.17 -57.40 25.75
C VAL A 448 18.93 -57.34 27.26
N GLU A 449 18.46 -56.20 27.78
CA GLU A 449 18.20 -56.04 29.20
C GLU A 449 16.99 -56.86 29.63
N LEU A 450 15.91 -56.87 28.83
CA LEU A 450 14.73 -57.69 29.13
C LEU A 450 15.02 -59.19 29.07
N GLU A 451 15.84 -59.66 28.10
CA GLU A 451 16.28 -61.06 28.06
C GLU A 451 17.02 -61.48 29.33
N LYS A 452 17.93 -60.63 29.83
CA LYS A 452 18.62 -60.89 31.10
C LYS A 452 17.64 -60.99 32.28
N LEU A 453 16.68 -60.08 32.37
CA LEU A 453 15.67 -60.06 33.42
C LEU A 453 14.75 -61.30 33.37
N LEU A 454 14.36 -61.71 32.16
CA LEU A 454 13.56 -62.91 31.96
C LEU A 454 14.33 -64.22 32.33
N LEU A 455 15.62 -64.28 31.93
CA LEU A 455 16.49 -65.40 32.34
C LEU A 455 16.61 -65.44 33.83
N TRP A 456 16.85 -64.29 34.49
CA TRP A 456 16.89 -64.17 35.95
C TRP A 456 15.57 -64.70 36.63
N ALA A 457 14.40 -64.20 36.13
CA ALA A 457 13.08 -64.57 36.69
C ALA A 457 12.74 -66.05 36.49
N LYS A 458 13.27 -66.70 35.44
CA LYS A 458 13.03 -68.13 35.14
C LYS A 458 14.03 -69.06 35.78
N THR A 459 15.20 -68.58 36.23
CA THR A 459 16.24 -69.44 36.79
C THR A 459 15.78 -70.05 38.15
N PRO A 460 15.67 -71.39 38.27
CA PRO A 460 15.25 -72.00 39.47
C PRO A 460 16.33 -71.94 40.57
N VAL A 461 15.91 -71.73 41.82
CA VAL A 461 16.76 -71.63 42.99
C VAL A 461 16.43 -72.80 43.96
N THR A 462 17.43 -73.51 44.40
CA THR A 462 17.24 -74.50 45.41
C THR A 462 17.19 -73.84 46.79
N VAL A 463 16.05 -74.04 47.51
CA VAL A 463 15.76 -73.52 48.84
C VAL A 463 15.78 -74.68 49.83
N ARG A 464 16.54 -74.48 50.91
CA ARG A 464 16.58 -75.45 52.01
C ARG A 464 15.55 -75.04 53.06
N PHE A 465 14.70 -75.99 53.39
CA PHE A 465 13.74 -75.88 54.48
C PHE A 465 14.21 -76.72 55.66
N THR A 466 14.17 -76.13 56.86
CA THR A 466 14.47 -76.85 58.13
C THR A 466 13.23 -76.86 59.02
N SER A 467 13.06 -77.94 59.77
CA SER A 467 11.93 -78.10 60.70
C SER A 467 12.30 -79.02 61.87
N ASP A 468 11.34 -79.39 62.73
CA ASP A 468 11.52 -80.20 63.95
C ASP A 468 11.04 -81.67 63.81
N ASP A 469 10.78 -82.13 62.59
CA ASP A 469 10.24 -83.44 62.24
C ASP A 469 8.84 -83.75 62.86
N GLN A 470 8.20 -82.71 63.45
CA GLN A 470 6.88 -82.80 64.04
C GLN A 470 5.88 -81.81 63.47
N THR A 471 6.38 -80.72 62.89
CA THR A 471 5.60 -79.70 62.21
C THR A 471 5.32 -80.15 60.81
N ASP A 472 4.07 -80.23 60.40
CA ASP A 472 3.65 -80.51 59.06
C ASP A 472 3.74 -79.18 58.27
N VAL A 473 4.65 -79.12 57.34
CA VAL A 473 4.93 -77.90 56.58
C VAL A 473 4.28 -77.98 55.21
N THR A 474 3.52 -76.97 54.88
CA THR A 474 2.92 -76.77 53.54
C THR A 474 3.40 -75.46 52.94
N LEU A 475 4.05 -75.50 51.75
CA LEU A 475 4.30 -74.32 50.94
C LEU A 475 3.02 -74.02 50.20
N LEU A 476 2.34 -72.90 50.58
CA LEU A 476 1.03 -72.55 50.06
C LEU A 476 1.09 -72.40 48.55
N ARG A 477 0.11 -72.98 47.84
CA ARG A 477 -0.04 -72.94 46.34
C ARG A 477 1.09 -73.67 45.57
N VAL A 478 2.02 -74.35 46.27
CA VAL A 478 3.13 -75.04 45.61
C VAL A 478 3.08 -76.55 45.94
N LYS A 479 3.38 -76.94 47.18
CA LYS A 479 3.46 -78.37 47.61
C LYS A 479 3.39 -78.52 49.13
N ARG A 480 2.77 -79.56 49.60
CA ARG A 480 2.92 -79.99 50.97
C ARG A 480 4.24 -80.77 51.11
N LEU A 481 5.07 -80.36 52.06
CA LEU A 481 6.38 -80.95 52.30
C LEU A 481 6.30 -82.07 53.41
N GLY A 482 5.25 -82.01 54.24
CA GLY A 482 5.09 -82.93 55.36
C GLY A 482 5.98 -82.63 56.58
N THR A 483 6.26 -83.61 57.44
CA THR A 483 7.19 -83.50 58.56
C THR A 483 8.60 -83.85 58.07
N PHE A 484 9.60 -83.11 58.49
CA PHE A 484 11.00 -83.29 58.08
C PHE A 484 11.95 -82.56 59.04
N VAL A 485 13.21 -82.93 59.04
CA VAL A 485 14.31 -82.14 59.62
C VAL A 485 14.92 -81.23 58.62
N ASN A 486 15.19 -81.72 57.40
CA ASN A 486 15.71 -80.98 56.27
C ASN A 486 14.98 -81.40 54.98
N SER A 487 14.61 -80.47 54.19
CA SER A 487 14.03 -80.68 52.87
C SER A 487 14.56 -79.64 51.88
N GLU A 488 14.78 -80.04 50.66
CA GLU A 488 15.21 -79.09 49.56
C GLU A 488 14.12 -79.09 48.53
N LEU A 489 13.82 -77.88 48.08
CA LEU A 489 12.86 -77.68 47.02
C LEU A 489 13.40 -76.64 46.04
N THR A 490 13.33 -76.94 44.75
CA THR A 490 13.70 -76.02 43.69
C THR A 490 12.48 -75.16 43.37
N LEU A 491 12.64 -73.83 43.57
CA LEU A 491 11.59 -72.82 43.36
C LEU A 491 12.07 -71.75 42.40
N ARG A 492 11.14 -71.17 41.66
CA ARG A 492 11.45 -69.97 40.89
C ARG A 492 11.58 -68.74 41.81
N PRO A 493 12.30 -67.71 41.43
CA PRO A 493 12.28 -66.44 42.15
C PRO A 493 10.84 -65.97 42.39
N GLY A 494 10.54 -65.49 43.59
CA GLY A 494 9.18 -65.11 43.94
C GLY A 494 8.93 -64.99 45.40
N ARG A 495 7.72 -64.57 45.75
CA ARG A 495 7.22 -64.50 47.11
C ARG A 495 6.45 -65.80 47.46
N TYR A 496 6.82 -66.44 48.55
CA TYR A 496 6.23 -67.68 49.02
C TYR A 496 5.79 -67.54 50.47
N THR A 497 4.83 -68.41 50.87
CA THR A 497 4.40 -68.51 52.24
C THR A 497 4.45 -69.97 52.63
N ALA A 498 5.26 -70.28 53.63
CA ALA A 498 5.25 -71.56 54.30
C ALA A 498 4.30 -71.53 55.50
N LEU A 499 3.44 -72.52 55.60
CA LEU A 499 2.55 -72.76 56.72
C LEU A 499 3.00 -74.05 57.48
N GLY A 500 3.34 -73.93 58.74
CA GLY A 500 3.60 -75.05 59.64
C GLY A 500 2.40 -75.29 60.57
N VAL A 501 1.95 -76.56 60.68
CA VAL A 501 0.85 -76.98 61.53
C VAL A 501 1.33 -78.12 62.38
N ARG A 502 1.03 -78.11 63.72
CA ARG A 502 1.36 -79.15 64.64
C ARG A 502 0.29 -79.28 65.73
N ASN A 503 -0.19 -80.46 66.00
CA ASN A 503 -1.21 -80.66 67.02
C ASN A 503 -0.76 -80.18 68.42
N GLY A 504 -1.59 -79.32 69.05
CA GLY A 504 -1.30 -78.72 70.35
C GLY A 504 -0.37 -77.51 70.32
N PHE A 505 -0.06 -76.98 69.09
CA PHE A 505 0.76 -75.82 68.89
C PHE A 505 0.05 -74.85 67.97
N ARG A 506 0.41 -73.61 68.11
CA ARG A 506 -0.06 -72.52 67.20
C ARG A 506 0.57 -72.64 65.83
N ASP A 507 -0.26 -72.52 64.80
CA ASP A 507 0.21 -72.52 63.41
C ASP A 507 1.21 -71.37 63.16
N VAL A 508 2.28 -71.68 62.43
CA VAL A 508 3.30 -70.67 62.01
C VAL A 508 3.18 -70.36 60.52
N ARG A 509 3.20 -69.06 60.17
CA ARG A 509 3.24 -68.62 58.78
C ARG A 509 4.47 -67.81 58.58
N ILE A 510 5.32 -68.22 57.60
CA ILE A 510 6.56 -67.55 57.23
C ILE A 510 6.45 -67.07 55.76
N ASN A 511 6.47 -65.72 55.55
CA ASN A 511 6.55 -65.14 54.23
C ASN A 511 8.01 -64.91 53.93
N PHE A 512 8.47 -65.38 52.77
CA PHE A 512 9.86 -65.18 52.31
C PHE A 512 9.91 -64.92 50.82
N ASP A 513 10.95 -64.17 50.40
CA ASP A 513 11.23 -63.80 49.00
C ASP A 513 12.47 -64.61 48.52
N ILE A 514 12.32 -65.32 47.42
CA ILE A 514 13.41 -66.07 46.80
C ILE A 514 14.00 -65.17 45.67
N LYS A 515 15.30 -64.97 45.76
CA LYS A 515 16.08 -64.24 44.69
C LYS A 515 17.04 -65.24 44.03
N PRO A 516 17.37 -65.12 42.74
CA PRO A 516 18.21 -66.12 42.05
C PRO A 516 19.56 -66.38 42.68
N ASP A 517 20.17 -65.41 43.32
CA ASP A 517 21.50 -65.52 43.94
C ASP A 517 21.44 -65.83 45.46
N SER A 518 20.25 -66.10 45.99
CA SER A 518 20.09 -66.36 47.44
C SER A 518 20.17 -67.82 47.75
N ARG A 519 21.04 -68.20 48.68
CA ARG A 519 20.92 -69.48 49.42
C ARG A 519 19.92 -69.26 50.53
N ALA A 520 18.65 -69.43 50.21
CA ALA A 520 17.60 -69.28 51.22
C ALA A 520 17.49 -70.54 52.07
N GLU A 521 17.67 -70.37 53.34
CA GLU A 521 17.36 -71.35 54.35
C GLU A 521 16.17 -70.85 55.15
N ILE A 522 15.08 -71.61 55.18
CA ILE A 522 13.79 -71.25 55.80
C ILE A 522 13.47 -72.23 56.90
N ASP A 523 13.49 -71.74 58.10
CA ASP A 523 13.12 -72.55 59.28
C ASP A 523 11.62 -72.42 59.60
N VAL A 524 10.89 -73.56 59.58
CA VAL A 524 9.45 -73.57 59.76
C VAL A 524 9.11 -74.59 60.91
N ARG A 525 8.93 -74.12 62.13
CA ARG A 525 8.55 -74.95 63.28
C ARG A 525 7.53 -74.25 64.16
N CYS A 526 6.58 -75.03 64.66
CA CYS A 526 5.60 -74.59 65.64
C CYS A 526 6.22 -74.67 67.03
N VAL A 527 6.45 -73.52 67.69
CA VAL A 527 7.12 -73.43 69.00
C VAL A 527 6.19 -73.02 70.16
N GLU A 528 5.04 -72.41 69.87
CA GLU A 528 4.06 -72.01 70.89
C GLU A 528 3.03 -73.11 71.11
N ALA A 529 2.98 -73.71 72.33
CA ALA A 529 1.93 -74.64 72.73
C ALA A 529 0.61 -73.91 73.01
N ILE A 530 -0.56 -74.44 72.60
CA ILE A 530 -1.90 -73.93 72.81
C ILE A 530 -2.50 -74.50 74.10
#